data_fd8445d8f5e0548d4a763a8b1e60629f
#
_entry.id   fd8445d8f5e0548d4a763a8b1e60629f
#
_cell.length_a   1.000
_cell.length_b   1.000
_cell.length_c   1.000
_cell.angle_alpha   90.00
_cell.angle_beta   90.00
_cell.angle_gamma   90.00
#
_symmetry.space_group_name_H-M   'P 1'
#
loop_
_entity.id
_entity.type
_entity.pdbx_description
1 polymer ?
#
loop_
_entity_poly.entity_id
_entity_poly.type
_entity_poly.pdbx_seq_one_letter_code
_entity_poly.pdbx_strand_id
1 'polypeptide(L)'
;FSKKKIEAYCEVEGLNGIAIDYNRFVDVILPTTLWPKYGIVQDQEYRQWDFGYHPAMIEKFKAAYGYDPKEQEDPSQDGKWLQFSCDQITEVANMIADVVHSYGKKMAASPFPTPKMASKMVRQDWGKWNLDIVFPMVYHNFYTEDISFISDCMIEDVRDKNPKTTLYCGLMVADDIENAMDAALNHGAEGISIFTVSALRTPESRAMFKAYADSVRAVRAENNGVNPALSKSTKVTNPFESMDILNRINAKIKELANVPIP
;
A
#
# COMPACT_ATOMS: atom_id res chain seq x y z
N PHE A 1 -18.02 6.85 -6.98
CA PHE A 1 -18.57 5.87 -6.04
C PHE A 1 -19.82 6.46 -5.40
N SER A 2 -20.94 5.76 -5.41
CA SER A 2 -22.16 6.27 -4.78
C SER A 2 -22.18 5.81 -3.32
N LYS A 3 -22.29 6.77 -2.40
CA LYS A 3 -22.54 6.52 -0.96
C LYS A 3 -23.64 5.46 -0.76
N LYS A 4 -24.71 5.55 -1.54
CA LYS A 4 -25.83 4.58 -1.52
C LYS A 4 -25.42 3.15 -1.79
N LYS A 5 -24.39 2.90 -2.62
CA LYS A 5 -23.88 1.53 -2.85
C LYS A 5 -23.19 0.96 -1.63
N ILE A 6 -22.40 1.80 -0.94
CA ILE A 6 -21.73 1.38 0.30
C ILE A 6 -22.77 1.08 1.38
N GLU A 7 -23.78 1.93 1.53
CA GLU A 7 -24.90 1.71 2.44
C GLU A 7 -25.60 0.38 2.15
N ALA A 8 -25.94 0.11 0.89
CA ALA A 8 -26.57 -1.15 0.49
C ALA A 8 -25.72 -2.38 0.79
N TYR A 9 -24.39 -2.31 0.60
CA TYR A 9 -23.48 -3.40 1.01
C TYR A 9 -23.45 -3.57 2.52
N CYS A 10 -23.46 -2.47 3.28
CA CYS A 10 -23.47 -2.54 4.73
C CYS A 10 -24.77 -3.14 5.32
N GLU A 11 -25.87 -3.11 4.61
CA GLU A 11 -27.14 -3.73 5.00
C GLU A 11 -27.14 -5.27 4.84
N VAL A 12 -26.15 -5.83 4.14
CA VAL A 12 -26.08 -7.30 3.96
C VAL A 12 -25.81 -7.96 5.31
N GLU A 13 -26.72 -8.86 5.70
CA GLU A 13 -26.61 -9.65 6.93
C GLU A 13 -25.39 -10.59 6.86
N GLY A 14 -24.68 -10.72 7.98
CA GLY A 14 -23.48 -11.57 8.07
C GLY A 14 -22.20 -10.94 7.48
N LEU A 15 -22.29 -9.80 6.79
CA LEU A 15 -21.12 -9.07 6.33
C LEU A 15 -20.46 -8.32 7.49
N ASN A 16 -19.19 -8.59 7.77
CA ASN A 16 -18.46 -8.00 8.88
C ASN A 16 -17.74 -6.69 8.53
N GLY A 17 -17.47 -6.45 7.25
CA GLY A 17 -16.77 -5.25 6.81
C GLY A 17 -16.73 -5.10 5.29
N ILE A 18 -16.18 -3.98 4.87
CA ILE A 18 -15.95 -3.61 3.47
C ILE A 18 -14.46 -3.42 3.26
N ALA A 19 -13.93 -4.01 2.21
CA ALA A 19 -12.56 -3.76 1.75
C ALA A 19 -12.60 -3.01 0.41
N ILE A 20 -11.85 -1.93 0.32
CA ILE A 20 -11.69 -1.17 -0.93
C ILE A 20 -10.34 -1.49 -1.58
N ASP A 21 -10.37 -1.56 -2.90
CA ASP A 21 -9.22 -1.61 -3.76
C ASP A 21 -9.33 -0.52 -4.82
N TYR A 22 -8.23 -0.16 -5.49
CA TYR A 22 -8.21 0.87 -6.53
C TYR A 22 -8.73 2.27 -6.11
N ASN A 23 -8.80 2.58 -4.82
CA ASN A 23 -9.06 3.95 -4.35
C ASN A 23 -7.79 4.79 -4.53
N ARG A 24 -7.52 5.21 -5.75
CA ARG A 24 -6.27 5.85 -6.14
C ARG A 24 -6.40 6.62 -7.47
N PHE A 25 -5.42 7.46 -7.76
CA PHE A 25 -5.21 7.95 -9.11
C PHE A 25 -4.72 6.84 -10.04
N VAL A 26 -4.68 7.11 -11.33
CA VAL A 26 -3.94 6.29 -12.30
C VAL A 26 -2.45 6.31 -11.94
N ASP A 27 -1.72 5.31 -12.42
CA ASP A 27 -0.29 5.20 -12.13
C ASP A 27 0.47 6.41 -12.71
N VAL A 28 1.02 7.23 -11.84
CA VAL A 28 1.93 8.34 -12.18
C VAL A 28 3.32 7.79 -12.44
N ILE A 29 3.71 6.78 -11.66
CA ILE A 29 4.91 5.96 -11.88
C ILE A 29 4.48 4.51 -11.90
N LEU A 30 4.74 3.82 -13.00
CA LEU A 30 4.49 2.38 -13.13
C LEU A 30 5.52 1.57 -12.33
N PRO A 31 5.13 0.41 -11.81
CA PRO A 31 6.09 -0.58 -11.34
C PRO A 31 7.13 -0.93 -12.40
N THR A 32 8.38 -1.10 -11.97
CA THR A 32 9.52 -1.28 -12.88
C THR A 32 9.39 -2.47 -13.83
N THR A 33 8.72 -3.54 -13.40
CA THR A 33 8.43 -4.71 -14.24
C THR A 33 7.59 -4.40 -15.48
N LEU A 34 6.83 -3.30 -15.48
CA LEU A 34 5.98 -2.90 -16.60
C LEU A 34 6.71 -2.00 -17.60
N TRP A 35 7.85 -1.42 -17.25
CA TRP A 35 8.58 -0.50 -18.11
C TRP A 35 8.98 -1.09 -19.46
N PRO A 36 9.57 -2.29 -19.54
CA PRO A 36 9.91 -2.90 -20.81
C PRO A 36 8.69 -3.16 -21.69
N LYS A 37 7.56 -3.54 -21.07
CA LYS A 37 6.30 -3.83 -21.78
C LYS A 37 5.76 -2.60 -22.51
N TYR A 38 5.92 -1.42 -21.93
CA TYR A 38 5.39 -0.17 -22.48
C TYR A 38 6.46 0.69 -23.14
N GLY A 39 7.72 0.28 -23.12
CA GLY A 39 8.83 1.04 -23.72
C GLY A 39 9.05 2.39 -23.04
N ILE A 40 8.79 2.50 -21.73
CA ILE A 40 8.92 3.75 -20.96
C ILE A 40 9.88 3.54 -19.79
N VAL A 41 10.49 4.65 -19.37
CA VAL A 41 11.28 4.74 -18.14
C VAL A 41 10.74 5.92 -17.33
N GLN A 42 10.41 5.68 -16.08
CA GLN A 42 9.84 6.69 -15.18
C GLN A 42 10.71 6.83 -13.93
N ASP A 43 11.87 7.48 -14.08
CA ASP A 43 12.83 7.74 -13.01
C ASP A 43 12.41 8.89 -12.07
N GLN A 44 11.35 9.62 -12.46
CA GLN A 44 10.71 10.67 -11.68
C GLN A 44 9.23 10.77 -12.06
N GLU A 45 8.50 11.67 -11.41
CA GLU A 45 7.17 12.07 -11.85
C GLU A 45 7.30 13.00 -13.06
N TYR A 46 6.57 12.69 -14.13
CA TYR A 46 6.58 13.47 -15.37
C TYR A 46 5.21 14.08 -15.62
N ARG A 47 5.18 15.33 -16.06
CA ARG A 47 3.96 16.07 -16.36
C ARG A 47 2.98 15.33 -17.29
N GLN A 48 3.47 14.62 -18.29
CA GLN A 48 2.63 13.87 -19.23
C GLN A 48 1.96 12.63 -18.62
N TRP A 49 2.44 12.16 -17.45
CA TRP A 49 1.89 11.02 -16.71
C TRP A 49 1.19 11.43 -15.42
N ASP A 50 1.18 12.74 -15.12
CA ASP A 50 0.42 13.27 -13.99
C ASP A 50 -0.99 13.64 -14.45
N PHE A 51 -1.99 13.15 -13.75
CA PHE A 51 -3.40 13.28 -14.11
C PHE A 51 -4.17 13.97 -12.97
N GLY A 52 -5.47 14.24 -13.20
CA GLY A 52 -6.32 14.85 -12.18
C GLY A 52 -6.65 16.31 -12.46
N TYR A 53 -6.25 16.86 -13.61
CA TYR A 53 -6.47 18.27 -13.99
C TYR A 53 -7.89 18.54 -14.49
N HIS A 54 -8.90 17.88 -13.92
CA HIS A 54 -10.28 18.18 -14.20
C HIS A 54 -10.64 19.60 -13.68
N PRO A 55 -11.43 20.41 -14.41
CA PRO A 55 -11.76 21.78 -14.00
C PRO A 55 -12.22 21.91 -12.54
N ALA A 56 -13.07 21.00 -12.06
CA ALA A 56 -13.54 21.03 -10.67
C ALA A 56 -12.40 20.81 -9.65
N MET A 57 -11.40 19.98 -9.97
CA MET A 57 -10.21 19.79 -9.12
C MET A 57 -9.36 21.05 -9.08
N ILE A 58 -9.14 21.66 -10.25
CA ILE A 58 -8.37 22.91 -10.38
C ILE A 58 -9.03 24.03 -9.59
N GLU A 59 -10.36 24.23 -9.73
CA GLU A 59 -11.09 25.25 -8.99
C GLU A 59 -11.03 25.02 -7.48
N LYS A 60 -11.15 23.78 -7.02
CA LYS A 60 -11.01 23.41 -5.61
C LYS A 60 -9.60 23.71 -5.09
N PHE A 61 -8.57 23.42 -5.90
CA PHE A 61 -7.18 23.72 -5.57
C PHE A 61 -6.93 25.26 -5.53
N LYS A 62 -7.40 25.98 -6.55
CA LYS A 62 -7.29 27.45 -6.61
C LYS A 62 -7.95 28.12 -5.40
N ALA A 63 -9.12 27.62 -4.99
CA ALA A 63 -9.79 28.13 -3.80
C ALA A 63 -8.98 27.93 -2.52
N ALA A 64 -8.23 26.82 -2.43
CA ALA A 64 -7.41 26.48 -1.26
C ALA A 64 -6.03 27.18 -1.26
N TYR A 65 -5.39 27.31 -2.41
CA TYR A 65 -3.98 27.72 -2.53
C TYR A 65 -3.75 29.03 -3.29
N GLY A 66 -4.76 29.58 -3.97
CA GLY A 66 -4.72 30.90 -4.59
C GLY A 66 -4.07 30.97 -5.98
N TYR A 67 -3.75 29.84 -6.62
CA TYR A 67 -3.18 29.80 -7.97
C TYR A 67 -3.65 28.56 -8.74
N ASP A 68 -3.49 28.57 -10.07
CA ASP A 68 -3.77 27.41 -10.93
C ASP A 68 -2.53 26.52 -11.01
N PRO A 69 -2.60 25.21 -10.68
CA PRO A 69 -1.43 24.34 -10.74
C PRO A 69 -0.86 24.22 -12.15
N LYS A 70 -1.66 24.44 -13.19
CA LYS A 70 -1.20 24.43 -14.59
C LYS A 70 -0.32 25.63 -14.99
N GLU A 71 -0.30 26.69 -14.18
CA GLU A 71 0.57 27.85 -14.38
C GLU A 71 1.99 27.59 -13.89
N GLN A 72 2.22 26.49 -13.14
CA GLN A 72 3.56 26.05 -12.77
C GLN A 72 4.31 25.49 -13.99
N GLU A 73 5.62 25.64 -14.03
CA GLU A 73 6.46 25.10 -15.09
C GLU A 73 6.30 23.58 -15.21
N ASP A 74 6.35 22.90 -14.08
CA ASP A 74 6.03 21.49 -13.96
C ASP A 74 5.11 21.21 -12.75
N PRO A 75 3.79 21.10 -12.98
CA PRO A 75 2.85 20.80 -11.89
C PRO A 75 3.12 19.47 -11.20
N SER A 76 3.72 18.50 -11.88
CA SER A 76 4.05 17.20 -11.28
C SER A 76 5.14 17.28 -10.20
N GLN A 77 5.83 18.40 -10.10
CA GLN A 77 6.81 18.72 -9.05
C GLN A 77 6.27 19.71 -8.00
N ASP A 78 5.05 20.21 -8.16
CA ASP A 78 4.42 21.08 -7.17
C ASP A 78 3.94 20.30 -5.96
N GLY A 79 4.67 20.39 -4.85
CA GLY A 79 4.36 19.67 -3.61
C GLY A 79 2.96 19.97 -3.06
N LYS A 80 2.40 21.19 -3.28
CA LYS A 80 1.02 21.51 -2.85
C LYS A 80 -0.01 20.80 -3.71
N TRP A 81 0.21 20.74 -5.02
CA TRP A 81 -0.65 19.99 -5.93
C TRP A 81 -0.62 18.49 -5.66
N LEU A 82 0.57 17.94 -5.41
CA LEU A 82 0.76 16.53 -5.09
C LEU A 82 0.04 16.17 -3.77
N GLN A 83 0.24 16.98 -2.71
CA GLN A 83 -0.43 16.75 -1.43
C GLN A 83 -1.95 16.93 -1.54
N PHE A 84 -2.42 17.95 -2.25
CA PHE A 84 -3.83 18.14 -2.51
C PHE A 84 -4.47 16.95 -3.21
N SER A 85 -3.78 16.36 -4.19
CA SER A 85 -4.24 15.17 -4.90
C SER A 85 -4.35 13.95 -3.96
N CYS A 86 -3.38 13.75 -3.07
CA CYS A 86 -3.44 12.74 -2.02
C CYS A 86 -4.60 12.97 -1.05
N ASP A 87 -4.84 14.22 -0.68
CA ASP A 87 -5.92 14.60 0.25
C ASP A 87 -7.31 14.34 -0.34
N GLN A 88 -7.49 14.47 -1.68
CA GLN A 88 -8.75 14.12 -2.33
C GLN A 88 -9.04 12.60 -2.26
N ILE A 89 -8.02 11.77 -2.44
CA ILE A 89 -8.16 10.31 -2.29
C ILE A 89 -8.43 9.93 -0.83
N THR A 90 -7.75 10.59 0.10
CA THR A 90 -7.96 10.42 1.55
C THR A 90 -9.39 10.81 1.96
N GLU A 91 -9.91 11.93 1.43
CA GLU A 91 -11.30 12.37 1.67
C GLU A 91 -12.31 11.30 1.26
N VAL A 92 -12.12 10.68 0.08
CA VAL A 92 -12.98 9.60 -0.41
C VAL A 92 -12.88 8.36 0.48
N ALA A 93 -11.67 7.93 0.84
CA ALA A 93 -11.45 6.77 1.71
C ALA A 93 -12.14 6.97 3.08
N ASN A 94 -11.95 8.14 3.69
CA ASN A 94 -12.52 8.45 5.00
C ASN A 94 -14.04 8.62 4.95
N MET A 95 -14.59 9.18 3.88
CA MET A 95 -16.04 9.20 3.67
C MET A 95 -16.64 7.79 3.60
N ILE A 96 -15.96 6.86 2.91
CA ILE A 96 -16.40 5.45 2.86
C ILE A 96 -16.29 4.82 4.26
N ALA A 97 -15.18 5.05 4.95
CA ALA A 97 -14.97 4.55 6.31
C ALA A 97 -16.07 5.02 7.28
N ASP A 98 -16.43 6.29 7.24
CA ASP A 98 -17.50 6.87 8.08
C ASP A 98 -18.84 6.16 7.85
N VAL A 99 -19.18 5.89 6.59
CA VAL A 99 -20.40 5.12 6.25
C VAL A 99 -20.33 3.72 6.83
N VAL A 100 -19.23 2.99 6.57
CA VAL A 100 -19.04 1.60 7.03
C VAL A 100 -19.10 1.52 8.55
N HIS A 101 -18.42 2.43 9.24
CA HIS A 101 -18.40 2.50 10.70
C HIS A 101 -19.78 2.85 11.28
N SER A 102 -20.59 3.67 10.59
CA SER A 102 -21.94 3.97 11.04
C SER A 102 -22.88 2.74 11.10
N TYR A 103 -22.54 1.68 10.35
CA TYR A 103 -23.21 0.38 10.41
C TYR A 103 -22.54 -0.60 11.38
N GLY A 104 -21.57 -0.16 12.17
CA GLY A 104 -20.81 -1.01 13.11
C GLY A 104 -19.91 -2.03 12.42
N LYS A 105 -19.57 -1.82 11.15
CA LYS A 105 -18.76 -2.75 10.33
C LYS A 105 -17.31 -2.26 10.23
N LYS A 106 -16.43 -3.17 9.83
CA LYS A 106 -15.00 -2.90 9.66
C LYS A 106 -14.67 -2.35 8.27
N MET A 107 -13.76 -1.38 8.23
CA MET A 107 -13.24 -0.82 6.99
C MET A 107 -11.81 -1.32 6.72
N ALA A 108 -11.58 -1.83 5.53
CA ALA A 108 -10.25 -2.29 5.09
C ALA A 108 -9.88 -1.72 3.72
N ALA A 109 -8.59 -1.76 3.38
CA ALA A 109 -8.08 -1.38 2.06
C ALA A 109 -6.85 -2.18 1.65
N SER A 110 -6.65 -2.34 0.33
CA SER A 110 -5.45 -2.93 -0.28
C SER A 110 -4.71 -1.86 -1.09
N PRO A 111 -3.94 -0.95 -0.44
CA PRO A 111 -3.18 0.08 -1.13
C PRO A 111 -1.86 -0.44 -1.67
N PHE A 112 -1.12 0.41 -2.40
CA PHE A 112 0.29 0.22 -2.74
C PHE A 112 1.13 0.12 -1.46
N PRO A 113 2.39 -0.39 -1.54
CA PRO A 113 3.17 -0.75 -0.36
C PRO A 113 3.16 0.31 0.74
N THR A 114 4.14 1.16 0.88
CA THR A 114 4.14 2.12 2.00
C THR A 114 3.32 3.38 1.72
N PRO A 115 2.82 4.12 2.73
CA PRO A 115 2.13 5.40 2.51
C PRO A 115 2.93 6.37 1.64
N LYS A 116 4.24 6.41 1.84
CA LYS A 116 5.14 7.30 1.11
C LYS A 116 5.31 6.87 -0.35
N MET A 117 5.52 5.57 -0.61
CA MET A 117 5.59 5.01 -1.95
C MET A 117 4.26 5.17 -2.69
N ALA A 118 3.16 4.83 -2.04
CA ALA A 118 1.81 4.89 -2.59
C ALA A 118 1.38 6.33 -2.91
N SER A 119 1.74 7.30 -2.07
CA SER A 119 1.51 8.74 -2.33
C SER A 119 2.20 9.20 -3.61
N LYS A 120 3.45 8.78 -3.83
CA LYS A 120 4.22 9.13 -5.02
C LYS A 120 3.68 8.46 -6.28
N MET A 121 3.44 7.15 -6.22
CA MET A 121 3.09 6.36 -7.41
C MET A 121 1.64 6.55 -7.85
N VAL A 122 0.70 6.67 -6.89
CA VAL A 122 -0.74 6.61 -7.16
C VAL A 122 -1.58 7.54 -6.28
N ARG A 123 -0.96 8.49 -5.58
CA ARG A 123 -1.61 9.47 -4.70
C ARG A 123 -2.39 8.84 -3.53
N GLN A 124 -1.93 7.68 -3.01
CA GLN A 124 -2.51 7.02 -1.85
C GLN A 124 -1.72 7.34 -0.58
N ASP A 125 -2.09 8.38 0.17
CA ASP A 125 -1.56 8.67 1.50
C ASP A 125 -2.35 7.88 2.56
N TRP A 126 -2.32 6.54 2.45
CA TRP A 126 -3.17 5.64 3.21
C TRP A 126 -2.86 5.60 4.71
N GLY A 127 -1.71 6.10 5.12
CA GLY A 127 -1.42 6.30 6.55
C GLY A 127 -2.40 7.24 7.26
N LYS A 128 -3.09 8.10 6.49
CA LYS A 128 -4.12 9.04 6.98
C LYS A 128 -5.55 8.48 6.88
N TRP A 129 -5.72 7.27 6.34
CA TRP A 129 -7.05 6.70 6.18
C TRP A 129 -7.58 6.11 7.49
N ASN A 130 -8.87 6.26 7.74
CA ASN A 130 -9.54 5.75 8.94
C ASN A 130 -9.93 4.26 8.75
N LEU A 131 -8.92 3.39 8.64
CA LEU A 131 -9.07 1.97 8.42
C LEU A 131 -8.99 1.18 9.72
N ASP A 132 -9.74 0.09 9.83
CA ASP A 132 -9.53 -0.94 10.85
C ASP A 132 -8.39 -1.88 10.46
N ILE A 133 -8.31 -2.23 9.17
CA ILE A 133 -7.31 -3.16 8.64
C ILE A 133 -6.74 -2.61 7.33
N VAL A 134 -5.45 -2.78 7.13
CA VAL A 134 -4.79 -2.48 5.86
C VAL A 134 -4.00 -3.69 5.37
N PHE A 135 -4.05 -3.92 4.05
CA PHE A 135 -3.34 -4.98 3.34
C PHE A 135 -2.42 -4.37 2.26
N PRO A 136 -1.35 -3.64 2.60
CA PRO A 136 -0.45 -3.07 1.59
C PRO A 136 0.04 -4.18 0.65
N MET A 137 0.01 -3.94 -0.66
CA MET A 137 0.39 -4.91 -1.69
C MET A 137 1.92 -4.97 -1.85
N VAL A 138 2.60 -5.57 -0.87
CA VAL A 138 4.07 -5.66 -0.80
C VAL A 138 4.57 -6.83 -1.67
N TYR A 139 4.32 -6.72 -2.97
CA TYR A 139 4.63 -7.75 -3.96
C TYR A 139 6.07 -7.57 -4.48
N HIS A 140 7.09 -7.97 -3.68
CA HIS A 140 8.49 -7.73 -3.97
C HIS A 140 8.88 -8.10 -5.43
N ASN A 141 8.42 -9.24 -5.92
CA ASN A 141 8.68 -9.67 -7.31
C ASN A 141 8.07 -8.71 -8.36
N PHE A 142 6.95 -8.06 -8.03
CA PHE A 142 6.30 -7.09 -8.93
C PHE A 142 7.08 -5.78 -9.03
N TYR A 143 7.89 -5.46 -8.02
CA TYR A 143 8.77 -4.29 -8.00
C TYR A 143 10.21 -4.62 -8.36
N THR A 144 10.51 -5.88 -8.77
CA THR A 144 11.87 -6.37 -9.05
C THR A 144 12.81 -6.25 -7.84
N GLU A 145 12.27 -6.44 -6.66
CA GLU A 145 12.98 -6.39 -5.38
C GLU A 145 13.17 -7.78 -4.79
N ASP A 146 14.11 -7.93 -3.88
CA ASP A 146 14.30 -9.13 -3.09
C ASP A 146 13.43 -9.15 -1.81
N ILE A 147 13.55 -10.17 -0.99
CA ILE A 147 12.77 -10.34 0.25
C ILE A 147 13.01 -9.21 1.26
N SER A 148 14.17 -8.56 1.25
CA SER A 148 14.45 -7.45 2.16
C SER A 148 13.51 -6.26 1.94
N PHE A 149 12.99 -6.10 0.72
CA PHE A 149 11.95 -5.12 0.41
C PHE A 149 10.71 -5.28 1.31
N ILE A 150 10.31 -6.53 1.59
CA ILE A 150 9.16 -6.82 2.46
C ILE A 150 9.44 -6.33 3.88
N SER A 151 10.63 -6.64 4.40
CA SER A 151 11.06 -6.22 5.74
C SER A 151 11.07 -4.70 5.87
N ASP A 152 11.63 -4.01 4.90
CA ASP A 152 11.74 -2.56 4.88
C ASP A 152 10.37 -1.89 4.76
N CYS A 153 9.47 -2.41 3.90
CA CYS A 153 8.09 -1.96 3.82
C CYS A 153 7.37 -2.09 5.16
N MET A 154 7.48 -3.24 5.82
CA MET A 154 6.80 -3.45 7.10
C MET A 154 7.30 -2.50 8.19
N ILE A 155 8.61 -2.24 8.26
CA ILE A 155 9.18 -1.27 9.21
C ILE A 155 8.62 0.14 8.95
N GLU A 156 8.55 0.55 7.68
CA GLU A 156 8.00 1.85 7.30
C GLU A 156 6.49 1.91 7.56
N ASP A 157 5.75 0.87 7.24
CA ASP A 157 4.31 0.78 7.44
C ASP A 157 3.92 0.86 8.92
N VAL A 158 4.65 0.17 9.80
CA VAL A 158 4.43 0.24 11.25
C VAL A 158 4.61 1.67 11.77
N ARG A 159 5.59 2.41 11.24
CA ARG A 159 5.86 3.80 11.61
C ARG A 159 4.78 4.77 11.10
N ASP A 160 4.34 4.59 9.84
CA ASP A 160 3.59 5.60 9.09
C ASP A 160 2.08 5.32 9.00
N LYS A 161 1.63 4.11 9.34
CA LYS A 161 0.20 3.77 9.39
C LYS A 161 -0.53 4.54 10.49
N ASN A 162 -1.83 4.70 10.34
CA ASN A 162 -2.67 5.15 11.45
C ASN A 162 -2.49 4.17 12.64
N PRO A 163 -2.19 4.66 13.86
CA PRO A 163 -1.95 3.81 15.03
C PRO A 163 -3.07 2.82 15.37
N LYS A 164 -4.31 3.13 14.97
CA LYS A 164 -5.48 2.27 15.22
C LYS A 164 -5.65 1.15 14.20
N THR A 165 -4.95 1.24 13.05
CA THR A 165 -5.08 0.30 11.95
C THR A 165 -4.26 -0.95 12.19
N THR A 166 -4.88 -2.12 12.07
CA THR A 166 -4.18 -3.41 12.04
C THR A 166 -3.48 -3.59 10.70
N LEU A 167 -2.20 -3.94 10.73
CA LEU A 167 -1.37 -4.10 9.54
C LEU A 167 -1.25 -5.58 9.16
N TYR A 168 -1.80 -5.96 8.01
CA TYR A 168 -1.57 -7.27 7.40
C TYR A 168 -0.76 -7.08 6.12
N CYS A 169 0.33 -7.84 5.95
CA CYS A 169 1.11 -7.77 4.73
C CYS A 169 0.41 -8.49 3.58
N GLY A 170 0.16 -7.79 2.49
CA GLY A 170 -0.28 -8.38 1.22
C GLY A 170 0.91 -8.95 0.47
N LEU A 171 0.90 -10.26 0.19
CA LEU A 171 1.98 -10.98 -0.51
C LEU A 171 1.46 -11.65 -1.78
N MET A 172 2.24 -11.55 -2.86
CA MET A 172 2.04 -12.35 -4.06
C MET A 172 2.72 -13.70 -3.90
N VAL A 173 2.01 -14.78 -4.22
CA VAL A 173 2.57 -16.12 -4.09
C VAL A 173 3.61 -16.38 -5.15
N ALA A 174 4.80 -16.79 -4.70
CA ALA A 174 5.95 -17.20 -5.48
C ALA A 174 6.67 -18.37 -4.77
N ASP A 175 7.73 -18.87 -5.34
CA ASP A 175 8.47 -20.04 -4.81
C ASP A 175 9.09 -19.76 -3.42
N ASP A 176 9.32 -18.50 -3.09
CA ASP A 176 9.89 -18.01 -1.83
C ASP A 176 8.85 -17.55 -0.80
N ILE A 177 7.58 -17.92 -0.97
CA ILE A 177 6.45 -17.41 -0.18
C ILE A 177 6.62 -17.62 1.34
N GLU A 178 7.20 -18.72 1.80
CA GLU A 178 7.42 -18.96 3.24
C GLU A 178 8.41 -17.92 3.81
N ASN A 179 9.51 -17.65 3.11
CA ASN A 179 10.47 -16.63 3.49
C ASN A 179 9.85 -15.23 3.46
N ALA A 180 8.98 -14.96 2.48
CA ALA A 180 8.24 -13.70 2.39
C ALA A 180 7.27 -13.51 3.56
N MET A 181 6.56 -14.57 3.97
CA MET A 181 5.70 -14.54 5.16
C MET A 181 6.50 -14.32 6.45
N ASP A 182 7.66 -14.98 6.60
CA ASP A 182 8.57 -14.77 7.73
C ASP A 182 9.10 -13.34 7.77
N ALA A 183 9.54 -12.80 6.63
CA ALA A 183 10.01 -11.42 6.53
C ALA A 183 8.92 -10.43 6.99
N ALA A 184 7.68 -10.62 6.55
CA ALA A 184 6.56 -9.76 6.95
C ALA A 184 6.25 -9.85 8.45
N LEU A 185 6.07 -11.07 8.97
CA LEU A 185 5.68 -11.28 10.37
C LEU A 185 6.77 -10.89 11.36
N ASN A 186 8.04 -11.04 10.99
CA ASN A 186 9.17 -10.67 11.83
C ASN A 186 9.43 -9.15 11.87
N HIS A 187 8.82 -8.37 10.96
CA HIS A 187 9.03 -6.93 10.85
C HIS A 187 7.77 -6.08 11.07
N GLY A 188 6.73 -6.66 11.66
CA GLY A 188 5.63 -5.87 12.18
C GLY A 188 4.26 -6.17 11.61
N ALA A 189 4.14 -7.06 10.63
CA ALA A 189 2.82 -7.50 10.18
C ALA A 189 2.11 -8.30 11.28
N GLU A 190 0.87 -7.95 11.55
CA GLU A 190 0.01 -8.66 12.49
C GLU A 190 -0.64 -9.90 11.84
N GLY A 191 -0.62 -9.97 10.51
CA GLY A 191 -1.12 -11.08 9.71
C GLY A 191 -0.68 -10.98 8.26
N ILE A 192 -1.13 -11.95 7.47
CA ILE A 192 -0.79 -12.09 6.04
C ILE A 192 -2.07 -12.10 5.21
N SER A 193 -2.05 -11.42 4.09
CA SER A 193 -3.04 -11.51 3.01
C SER A 193 -2.38 -12.07 1.76
N ILE A 194 -2.94 -13.13 1.19
CA ILE A 194 -2.35 -13.83 0.03
C ILE A 194 -3.06 -13.46 -1.27
N PHE A 195 -2.31 -13.01 -2.25
CA PHE A 195 -2.77 -12.82 -3.61
C PHE A 195 -2.23 -13.95 -4.50
N THR A 196 -3.06 -14.93 -4.94
CA THR A 196 -4.49 -15.00 -4.80
C THR A 196 -4.93 -16.40 -4.29
N VAL A 197 -6.21 -16.59 -4.07
CA VAL A 197 -6.81 -17.88 -3.67
C VAL A 197 -6.46 -19.03 -4.64
N SER A 198 -6.09 -18.72 -5.89
CA SER A 198 -5.60 -19.72 -6.85
C SER A 198 -4.36 -20.48 -6.37
N ALA A 199 -3.57 -19.89 -5.48
CA ALA A 199 -2.43 -20.54 -4.83
C ALA A 199 -2.84 -21.69 -3.91
N LEU A 200 -4.11 -21.76 -3.49
CA LEU A 200 -4.67 -22.80 -2.63
C LEU A 200 -5.38 -23.92 -3.41
N ARG A 201 -5.16 -24.02 -4.73
CA ARG A 201 -5.88 -25.01 -5.57
C ARG A 201 -5.46 -26.44 -5.32
N THR A 202 -4.18 -26.69 -4.99
CA THR A 202 -3.71 -28.05 -4.75
C THR A 202 -3.81 -28.44 -3.26
N PRO A 203 -3.99 -29.74 -2.94
CA PRO A 203 -3.96 -30.21 -1.56
C PRO A 203 -2.63 -29.85 -0.85
N GLU A 204 -1.51 -29.95 -1.58
CA GLU A 204 -0.16 -29.70 -1.07
C GLU A 204 -0.01 -28.22 -0.64
N SER A 205 -0.40 -27.28 -1.52
CA SER A 205 -0.35 -25.86 -1.19
C SER A 205 -1.24 -25.50 0.00
N ARG A 206 -2.47 -26.09 0.08
CA ARG A 206 -3.34 -25.90 1.25
C ARG A 206 -2.71 -26.44 2.53
N ALA A 207 -2.07 -27.62 2.44
CA ALA A 207 -1.40 -28.23 3.60
C ALA A 207 -0.22 -27.37 4.08
N MET A 208 0.58 -26.84 3.16
CA MET A 208 1.71 -25.94 3.47
C MET A 208 1.20 -24.68 4.19
N PHE A 209 0.26 -23.94 3.60
CA PHE A 209 -0.27 -22.72 4.23
C PHE A 209 -0.95 -23.00 5.57
N LYS A 210 -1.65 -24.13 5.70
CA LYS A 210 -2.25 -24.54 6.98
C LYS A 210 -1.19 -24.81 8.04
N ALA A 211 -0.16 -25.59 7.71
CA ALA A 211 0.92 -25.92 8.63
C ALA A 211 1.67 -24.64 9.07
N TYR A 212 1.95 -23.73 8.16
CA TYR A 212 2.56 -22.44 8.46
C TYR A 212 1.66 -21.62 9.41
N ALA A 213 0.39 -21.47 9.10
CA ALA A 213 -0.54 -20.72 9.93
C ALA A 213 -0.69 -21.33 11.33
N ASP A 214 -0.71 -22.65 11.45
CA ASP A 214 -0.79 -23.35 12.72
C ASP A 214 0.49 -23.15 13.55
N SER A 215 1.67 -23.16 12.93
CA SER A 215 2.95 -22.87 13.62
C SER A 215 2.98 -21.45 14.18
N VAL A 216 2.58 -20.45 13.38
CA VAL A 216 2.52 -19.05 13.83
C VAL A 216 1.53 -18.87 14.96
N ARG A 217 0.35 -19.51 14.90
CA ARG A 217 -0.65 -19.45 15.96
C ARG A 217 -0.16 -20.10 17.24
N ALA A 218 0.54 -21.23 17.17
CA ALA A 218 1.14 -21.89 18.32
C ALA A 218 2.16 -20.98 19.03
N VAL A 219 3.09 -20.39 18.27
CA VAL A 219 4.07 -19.45 18.81
C VAL A 219 3.41 -18.22 19.46
N ARG A 220 2.37 -17.68 18.86
CA ARG A 220 1.60 -16.57 19.44
C ARG A 220 0.87 -16.97 20.71
N ALA A 221 0.27 -18.18 20.76
CA ALA A 221 -0.41 -18.67 21.95
C ALA A 221 0.53 -18.83 23.15
N GLU A 222 1.75 -19.34 22.93
CA GLU A 222 2.80 -19.45 23.94
C GLU A 222 3.28 -18.09 24.46
N ASN A 223 3.15 -17.03 23.66
CA ASN A 223 3.59 -15.67 23.97
C ASN A 223 2.42 -14.69 24.22
N ASN A 224 1.31 -15.17 24.79
CA ASN A 224 0.12 -14.36 25.13
C ASN A 224 -0.45 -13.56 23.95
N GLY A 225 -0.44 -14.14 22.75
CA GLY A 225 -0.95 -13.53 21.53
C GLY A 225 0.03 -12.58 20.83
N VAL A 226 1.20 -12.34 21.39
CA VAL A 226 2.23 -11.47 20.81
C VAL A 226 3.18 -12.30 19.93
N ASN A 227 3.53 -11.78 18.75
CA ASN A 227 4.63 -12.36 17.99
C ASN A 227 5.96 -11.97 18.66
N PRO A 228 6.78 -12.93 19.17
CA PRO A 228 8.03 -12.61 19.87
C PRO A 228 9.05 -11.88 18.99
N ALA A 229 8.96 -11.99 17.65
CA ALA A 229 9.79 -11.22 16.75
C ALA A 229 9.46 -9.71 16.81
N LEU A 230 8.19 -9.33 17.00
CA LEU A 230 7.78 -7.93 17.18
C LEU A 230 8.40 -7.29 18.41
N SER A 231 8.55 -8.04 19.50
CA SER A 231 9.20 -7.52 20.72
C SER A 231 10.71 -7.25 20.55
N LYS A 232 11.33 -7.85 19.53
CA LYS A 232 12.74 -7.62 19.19
C LYS A 232 12.91 -6.49 18.15
N SER A 233 11.94 -6.30 17.26
CA SER A 233 11.98 -5.27 16.19
C SER A 233 11.69 -3.86 16.71
N THR A 234 11.03 -3.72 17.86
CA THR A 234 10.77 -2.41 18.49
C THR A 234 12.01 -1.70 19.03
N LYS A 235 13.17 -2.35 19.01
CA LYS A 235 14.45 -1.65 19.12
C LYS A 235 14.94 -1.20 17.74
N VAL A 236 14.18 -0.32 17.10
CA VAL A 236 14.75 0.53 16.05
C VAL A 236 15.75 1.46 16.74
N THR A 237 16.99 1.03 16.76
CA THR A 237 18.09 1.76 17.42
C THR A 237 18.47 3.03 16.66
N ASN A 238 17.96 3.21 15.44
CA ASN A 238 18.12 4.46 14.70
C ASN A 238 17.01 4.61 13.65
N PRO A 239 16.07 5.61 13.80
CA PRO A 239 15.05 5.87 12.78
C PRO A 239 15.64 6.37 11.44
N PHE A 240 16.94 6.65 11.37
CA PHE A 240 17.64 7.03 10.14
C PHE A 240 18.33 5.85 9.44
N GLU A 241 18.39 4.67 10.05
CA GLU A 241 18.94 3.44 9.46
C GLU A 241 17.90 2.60 8.70
N SER A 242 16.62 2.91 8.85
CA SER A 242 15.62 2.34 7.93
C SER A 242 15.90 2.88 6.54
N MET A 243 16.41 2.03 5.65
CA MET A 243 16.62 2.40 4.25
C MET A 243 15.33 3.00 3.72
N ASP A 244 15.39 4.25 3.30
CA ASP A 244 14.26 4.91 2.65
C ASP A 244 13.89 4.12 1.39
N ILE A 245 12.78 3.39 1.43
CA ILE A 245 12.30 2.55 0.33
C ILE A 245 12.19 3.37 -0.96
N LEU A 246 11.81 4.66 -0.87
CA LEU A 246 11.83 5.55 -2.02
C LEU A 246 13.25 5.78 -2.57
N ASN A 247 14.28 5.82 -1.72
CA ASN A 247 15.65 5.93 -2.20
C ASN A 247 16.10 4.66 -2.90
N ARG A 248 15.70 3.48 -2.41
CA ARG A 248 15.95 2.18 -3.09
C ARG A 248 15.24 2.14 -4.44
N ILE A 249 13.96 2.49 -4.48
CA ILE A 249 13.19 2.57 -5.73
C ILE A 249 13.81 3.57 -6.68
N ASN A 250 14.17 4.77 -6.23
CA ASN A 250 14.83 5.76 -7.06
C ASN A 250 16.20 5.28 -7.57
N ALA A 251 16.97 4.55 -6.75
CA ALA A 251 18.23 3.95 -7.17
C ALA A 251 18.02 2.89 -8.24
N LYS A 252 17.04 2.00 -8.03
CA LYS A 252 16.66 0.96 -9.00
C LYS A 252 16.14 1.55 -10.30
N ILE A 253 15.30 2.57 -10.22
CA ILE A 253 14.81 3.34 -11.36
C ILE A 253 15.99 3.91 -12.18
N LYS A 254 16.97 4.52 -11.52
CA LYS A 254 18.16 5.06 -12.20
C LYS A 254 19.04 3.97 -12.83
N GLU A 255 19.17 2.82 -12.17
CA GLU A 255 19.89 1.66 -12.72
C GLU A 255 19.23 1.20 -14.02
N LEU A 256 17.91 1.01 -14.02
CA LEU A 256 17.14 0.56 -15.17
C LEU A 256 17.06 1.61 -16.29
N ALA A 257 17.10 2.91 -15.97
CA ALA A 257 17.14 3.99 -16.95
C ALA A 257 18.39 3.96 -17.84
N ASN A 258 19.47 3.32 -17.35
CA ASN A 258 20.72 3.16 -18.10
C ASN A 258 20.78 1.84 -18.91
N VAL A 259 19.74 1.01 -18.86
CA VAL A 259 19.65 -0.22 -19.66
C VAL A 259 19.04 0.14 -21.03
N PRO A 260 19.71 -0.15 -22.16
CA PRO A 260 19.12 0.09 -23.47
C PRO A 260 17.82 -0.69 -23.63
N ILE A 261 16.77 -0.01 -24.02
CA ILE A 261 15.50 -0.65 -24.38
C ILE A 261 15.72 -1.41 -25.68
N PRO A 262 15.44 -2.72 -25.77
CA PRO A 262 15.62 -3.53 -26.98
C PRO A 262 14.69 -3.12 -28.11
#